data_e890de1447707cf61e664d778650a0b6
#
_entry.id   e890de1447707cf61e664d778650a0b6
#
_cell.length_a   1.000
_cell.length_b   1.000
_cell.length_c   1.000
_cell.angle_alpha   90.00
_cell.angle_beta   90.00
_cell.angle_gamma   90.00
#
_symmetry.space_group_name_H-M   'P 1'
#
loop_
_entity.id
_entity.type
_entity.pdbx_description
1 polymer ?
#
loop_
_entity_poly.entity_id
_entity_poly.type
_entity_poly.pdbx_seq_one_letter_code
_entity_poly.pdbx_strand_id
1 'polypeptide(L)'
;DLKLLVRGSVSLKKTKEQLMQLLGQADNRVIALSGKWGTGKTHLWNEVKAGSGDDKIKNALYVSLFGLSSIDQVKRKLIETAIPGVESHGGLFDGLKNLFKAGVKAASEHYKALAAINDLNVLLMAPVVLRNKLIAIDDIERKHEKLGIDEVLGFIDEYSQQHASRFVLVLNDDQFSTKDDQKKLWATFREKVIDQEIRLSTSADEAFSIAIRLRPSKYAEAIKRASITC
;
A
#
# COMPACT_ATOMS: atom_id res chain seq x y z
N ASP A 1 -21.66 -18.05 -2.79
CA ASP A 1 -20.42 -17.26 -3.05
C ASP A 1 -19.55 -17.33 -1.82
N LEU A 2 -18.60 -18.29 -1.83
CA LEU A 2 -17.72 -18.56 -0.71
C LEU A 2 -16.49 -17.69 -0.86
N LYS A 3 -16.45 -16.50 -0.22
CA LYS A 3 -15.19 -15.81 0.05
C LYS A 3 -14.38 -16.69 0.99
N LEU A 4 -13.38 -17.38 0.46
CA LEU A 4 -12.51 -18.29 1.21
C LEU A 4 -11.68 -17.49 2.21
N LEU A 5 -12.15 -17.40 3.44
CA LEU A 5 -11.33 -17.05 4.60
C LEU A 5 -10.33 -18.19 4.85
N VAL A 6 -9.13 -18.07 4.32
CA VAL A 6 -8.03 -18.96 4.70
C VAL A 6 -7.59 -18.59 6.12
N ARG A 7 -8.30 -19.14 7.12
CA ARG A 7 -7.91 -19.09 8.53
C ARG A 7 -6.85 -20.16 8.79
N GLY A 8 -5.58 -19.80 8.65
CA GLY A 8 -4.47 -20.63 9.08
C GLY A 8 -3.22 -19.79 9.30
N SER A 9 -2.47 -20.07 10.35
CA SER A 9 -1.12 -19.49 10.52
C SER A 9 -0.25 -19.96 9.36
N VAL A 10 0.13 -19.04 8.50
CA VAL A 10 0.85 -19.34 7.26
C VAL A 10 2.23 -18.72 7.37
N SER A 11 3.28 -19.51 7.11
CA SER A 11 4.66 -19.05 7.13
C SER A 11 4.90 -17.89 6.16
N LEU A 12 5.89 -17.05 6.43
CA LEU A 12 6.25 -15.91 5.60
C LEU A 12 6.40 -16.31 4.12
N LYS A 13 7.06 -17.44 3.85
CA LYS A 13 7.26 -17.95 2.48
C LYS A 13 5.93 -18.25 1.79
N LYS A 14 5.04 -18.96 2.47
CA LYS A 14 3.73 -19.33 1.91
C LYS A 14 2.83 -18.09 1.73
N THR A 15 2.88 -17.12 2.66
CA THR A 15 2.18 -15.84 2.53
C THR A 15 2.69 -15.06 1.32
N LYS A 16 4.00 -15.06 1.07
CA LYS A 16 4.62 -14.45 -0.10
C LYS A 16 4.12 -15.07 -1.40
N GLU A 17 4.13 -16.40 -1.48
CA GLU A 17 3.64 -17.15 -2.63
C GLU A 17 2.15 -16.86 -2.89
N GLN A 18 1.32 -16.88 -1.85
CA GLN A 18 -0.10 -16.55 -1.95
C GLN A 18 -0.34 -15.10 -2.42
N LEU A 19 0.40 -14.14 -1.86
CA LEU A 19 0.27 -12.73 -2.27
C LEU A 19 0.66 -12.55 -3.74
N MET A 20 1.74 -13.18 -4.17
CA MET A 20 2.16 -13.15 -5.59
C MET A 20 1.11 -13.78 -6.51
N GLN A 21 0.51 -14.90 -6.10
CA GLN A 21 -0.57 -15.55 -6.85
C GLN A 21 -1.80 -14.64 -6.98
N LEU A 22 -2.25 -14.02 -5.88
CA LEU A 22 -3.39 -13.10 -5.89
C LEU A 22 -3.12 -11.85 -6.73
N LEU A 23 -1.89 -11.31 -6.67
CA LEU A 23 -1.48 -10.18 -7.50
C LEU A 23 -1.46 -10.52 -8.98
N GLY A 24 -1.20 -11.77 -9.35
CA GLY A 24 -1.28 -12.27 -10.74
C GLY A 24 -2.71 -12.35 -11.29
N GLN A 25 -3.73 -12.32 -10.44
CA GLN A 25 -5.14 -12.39 -10.83
C GLN A 25 -5.72 -10.97 -10.96
N ALA A 26 -6.12 -10.58 -12.15
CA ALA A 26 -6.60 -9.22 -12.44
C ALA A 26 -7.90 -8.84 -11.70
N ASP A 27 -8.72 -9.83 -11.36
CA ASP A 27 -10.01 -9.65 -10.69
C ASP A 27 -9.87 -9.26 -9.22
N ASN A 28 -8.72 -9.55 -8.60
CA ASN A 28 -8.42 -9.09 -7.24
C ASN A 28 -7.98 -7.62 -7.27
N ARG A 29 -8.93 -6.71 -7.11
CA ARG A 29 -8.66 -5.26 -7.14
C ARG A 29 -8.10 -4.76 -5.83
N VAL A 30 -8.60 -5.28 -4.70
CA VAL A 30 -8.19 -4.87 -3.35
C VAL A 30 -7.83 -6.10 -2.53
N ILE A 31 -6.54 -6.21 -2.22
CA ILE A 31 -5.98 -7.32 -1.42
C ILE A 31 -5.54 -6.77 -0.07
N ALA A 32 -5.99 -7.36 1.02
CA ALA A 32 -5.53 -7.04 2.37
C ALA A 32 -4.44 -8.00 2.82
N LEU A 33 -3.31 -7.46 3.25
CA LEU A 33 -2.25 -8.17 3.98
C LEU A 33 -2.34 -7.78 5.45
N SER A 34 -3.04 -8.58 6.23
CA SER A 34 -3.29 -8.33 7.65
C SER A 34 -2.33 -9.11 8.55
N GLY A 35 -2.23 -8.73 9.80
CA GLY A 35 -1.45 -9.42 10.82
C GLY A 35 -1.04 -8.50 11.95
N LYS A 36 -0.51 -9.07 13.04
CA LYS A 36 -0.08 -8.31 14.23
C LYS A 36 1.07 -7.36 13.90
N TRP A 37 1.25 -6.37 14.76
CA TRP A 37 2.40 -5.48 14.65
C TRP A 37 3.71 -6.27 14.81
N GLY A 38 4.73 -5.91 14.04
CA GLY A 38 6.04 -6.58 14.07
C GLY A 38 6.12 -7.91 13.31
N THR A 39 5.04 -8.40 12.70
CA THR A 39 5.07 -9.66 11.92
C THR A 39 5.81 -9.57 10.57
N GLY A 40 6.27 -8.38 10.17
CA GLY A 40 7.05 -8.21 8.94
C GLY A 40 6.21 -7.99 7.68
N LYS A 41 4.96 -7.51 7.78
CA LYS A 41 4.08 -7.25 6.63
C LYS A 41 4.71 -6.32 5.58
N THR A 42 5.20 -5.17 6.01
CA THR A 42 5.85 -4.19 5.12
C THR A 42 7.12 -4.78 4.49
N HIS A 43 7.88 -5.57 5.26
CA HIS A 43 9.05 -6.28 4.74
C HIS A 43 8.65 -7.30 3.66
N LEU A 44 7.61 -8.10 3.92
CA LEU A 44 7.06 -9.05 2.95
C LEU A 44 6.61 -8.35 1.65
N TRP A 45 5.91 -7.23 1.78
CA TRP A 45 5.51 -6.43 0.62
C TRP A 45 6.72 -5.98 -0.20
N ASN A 46 7.74 -5.44 0.45
CA ASN A 46 8.97 -5.00 -0.22
C ASN A 46 9.71 -6.16 -0.90
N GLU A 47 9.74 -7.35 -0.29
CA GLU A 47 10.30 -8.55 -0.91
C GLU A 47 9.49 -9.02 -2.13
N VAL A 48 8.16 -8.95 -2.08
CA VAL A 48 7.28 -9.27 -3.22
C VAL A 48 7.54 -8.29 -4.35
N LYS A 49 7.58 -7.00 -4.05
CA LYS A 49 7.84 -5.94 -5.03
C LYS A 49 9.21 -6.13 -5.70
N ALA A 50 10.27 -6.34 -4.92
CA ALA A 50 11.63 -6.49 -5.43
C ALA A 50 11.83 -7.80 -6.23
N GLY A 51 11.17 -8.88 -5.83
CA GLY A 51 11.31 -10.21 -6.45
C GLY A 51 10.34 -10.50 -7.59
N SER A 52 9.42 -9.60 -7.90
CA SER A 52 8.42 -9.83 -8.94
C SER A 52 9.04 -9.77 -10.35
N GLY A 53 8.55 -10.61 -11.26
CA GLY A 53 8.78 -10.50 -12.70
C GLY A 53 7.84 -9.52 -13.39
N ASP A 54 6.75 -9.11 -12.73
CA ASP A 54 5.74 -8.21 -13.28
C ASP A 54 6.11 -6.75 -13.03
N ASP A 55 6.20 -5.96 -14.10
CA ASP A 55 6.56 -4.53 -14.02
C ASP A 55 5.52 -3.70 -13.27
N LYS A 56 4.24 -4.08 -13.27
CA LYS A 56 3.22 -3.39 -12.47
C LYS A 56 3.47 -3.56 -10.99
N ILE A 57 3.90 -4.74 -10.56
CA ILE A 57 4.23 -5.02 -9.15
C ILE A 57 5.54 -4.33 -8.78
N LYS A 58 6.57 -4.41 -9.63
CA LYS A 58 7.85 -3.70 -9.39
C LYS A 58 7.68 -2.20 -9.25
N ASN A 59 6.83 -1.60 -10.09
CA ASN A 59 6.56 -0.17 -10.11
C ASN A 59 5.34 0.22 -9.28
N ALA A 60 4.89 -0.66 -8.36
CA ALA A 60 3.79 -0.35 -7.46
C ALA A 60 4.11 0.89 -6.62
N LEU A 61 3.13 1.79 -6.53
CA LEU A 61 3.23 2.96 -5.67
C LEU A 61 3.07 2.54 -4.20
N TYR A 62 3.70 3.28 -3.31
CA TYR A 62 3.59 3.01 -1.87
C TYR A 62 3.34 4.30 -1.11
N VAL A 63 2.40 4.24 -0.19
CA VAL A 63 2.14 5.33 0.75
C VAL A 63 1.84 4.77 2.14
N SER A 64 2.55 5.28 3.16
CA SER A 64 2.16 5.11 4.56
C SER A 64 1.22 6.25 4.94
N LEU A 65 0.09 5.94 5.56
CA LEU A 65 -0.85 6.94 6.06
C LEU A 65 -0.41 7.55 7.41
N PHE A 66 0.69 7.08 7.98
CA PHE A 66 1.19 7.60 9.24
C PHE A 66 1.36 9.12 9.21
N GLY A 67 0.61 9.81 10.09
CA GLY A 67 0.65 11.26 10.22
C GLY A 67 -0.05 12.06 9.12
N LEU A 68 -0.61 11.43 8.08
CA LEU A 68 -1.38 12.11 7.06
C LEU A 68 -2.77 12.50 7.59
N SER A 69 -3.17 13.74 7.34
CA SER A 69 -4.37 14.35 7.91
C SER A 69 -5.50 14.63 6.90
N SER A 70 -5.28 14.36 5.61
CA SER A 70 -6.31 14.48 4.57
C SER A 70 -6.03 13.54 3.39
N ILE A 71 -7.09 13.22 2.65
CA ILE A 71 -6.97 12.40 1.42
C ILE A 71 -6.17 13.13 0.33
N ASP A 72 -6.15 14.44 0.34
CA ASP A 72 -5.36 15.24 -0.60
C ASP A 72 -3.86 15.05 -0.37
N GLN A 73 -3.42 14.92 0.90
CA GLN A 73 -2.04 14.58 1.20
C GLN A 73 -1.67 13.17 0.72
N VAL A 74 -2.61 12.21 0.80
CA VAL A 74 -2.42 10.85 0.27
C VAL A 74 -2.25 10.90 -1.25
N LYS A 75 -3.17 11.57 -1.96
CA LYS A 75 -3.12 11.74 -3.42
C LYS A 75 -1.81 12.42 -3.85
N ARG A 76 -1.42 13.49 -3.17
CA ARG A 76 -0.15 14.19 -3.44
C ARG A 76 1.05 13.27 -3.31
N LYS A 77 1.19 12.55 -2.19
CA LYS A 77 2.30 11.60 -1.99
C LYS A 77 2.33 10.50 -3.07
N LEU A 78 1.17 9.99 -3.47
CA LEU A 78 1.10 9.00 -4.53
C LEU A 78 1.53 9.57 -5.89
N ILE A 79 1.13 10.80 -6.21
CA ILE A 79 1.54 11.49 -7.43
C ILE A 79 3.06 11.74 -7.43
N GLU A 80 3.62 12.19 -6.31
CA GLU A 80 5.07 12.37 -6.12
C GLU A 80 5.83 11.07 -6.34
N THR A 81 5.32 9.96 -5.81
CA THR A 81 5.92 8.63 -6.00
C THR A 81 5.80 8.13 -7.45
N ALA A 82 4.71 8.48 -8.13
CA ALA A 82 4.43 8.03 -9.49
C ALA A 82 5.29 8.73 -10.55
N ILE A 83 5.82 9.91 -10.23
CA ILE A 83 6.57 10.75 -11.16
C ILE A 83 8.03 10.83 -10.71
N PRO A 84 8.96 10.10 -11.35
CA PRO A 84 10.37 10.14 -11.00
C PRO A 84 10.95 11.56 -11.13
N GLY A 85 11.76 11.97 -10.15
CA GLY A 85 12.44 13.28 -10.15
C GLY A 85 11.69 14.40 -9.46
N VAL A 86 10.62 14.09 -8.73
CA VAL A 86 9.82 15.05 -7.98
C VAL A 86 10.16 14.98 -6.48
N GLU A 87 11.36 15.35 -6.11
CA GLU A 87 11.76 15.37 -4.68
C GLU A 87 11.67 16.76 -4.03
N SER A 88 11.26 17.81 -4.75
CA SER A 88 11.15 19.17 -4.22
C SER A 88 9.99 19.94 -4.84
N HIS A 89 9.53 20.98 -4.15
CA HIS A 89 8.39 21.83 -4.56
C HIS A 89 8.42 22.39 -6.00
N GLY A 90 9.57 22.34 -6.69
CA GLY A 90 9.71 22.68 -8.11
C GLY A 90 9.73 21.48 -9.06
N GLY A 91 10.12 20.29 -8.58
CA GLY A 91 10.32 19.11 -9.43
C GLY A 91 9.04 18.40 -9.87
N LEU A 92 7.93 18.54 -9.12
CA LEU A 92 6.62 17.99 -9.51
C LEU A 92 6.19 18.54 -10.87
N PHE A 93 6.41 19.82 -11.08
CA PHE A 93 6.08 20.52 -12.30
C PHE A 93 6.89 20.02 -13.51
N ASP A 94 8.20 19.86 -13.33
CA ASP A 94 9.08 19.39 -14.41
C ASP A 94 8.85 17.91 -14.74
N GLY A 95 8.56 17.09 -13.75
CA GLY A 95 8.18 15.69 -13.93
C GLY A 95 6.87 15.52 -14.69
N LEU A 96 5.82 16.28 -14.31
CA LEU A 96 4.54 16.33 -15.02
C LEU A 96 4.73 16.83 -16.47
N LYS A 97 5.51 17.88 -16.65
CA LYS A 97 5.83 18.45 -17.97
C LYS A 97 6.51 17.42 -18.88
N ASN A 98 7.41 16.60 -18.36
CA ASN A 98 8.09 15.57 -19.12
C ASN A 98 7.18 14.38 -19.47
N LEU A 99 6.27 13.99 -18.58
CA LEU A 99 5.23 12.99 -18.85
C LEU A 99 4.28 13.45 -19.97
N PHE A 100 3.85 14.70 -19.92
CA PHE A 100 3.01 15.28 -20.97
C PHE A 100 3.77 15.43 -22.31
N LYS A 101 5.05 15.79 -22.29
CA LYS A 101 5.88 15.82 -23.51
C LYS A 101 6.03 14.46 -24.15
N ALA A 102 6.14 13.39 -23.35
CA ALA A 102 6.29 12.02 -23.86
C ALA A 102 4.96 11.45 -24.41
N GLY A 103 3.81 11.89 -23.90
CA GLY A 103 2.48 11.34 -24.25
C GLY A 103 1.64 12.16 -25.21
N VAL A 104 1.94 13.47 -25.44
CA VAL A 104 1.07 14.37 -26.20
C VAL A 104 1.91 15.22 -27.16
N LYS A 105 2.08 14.74 -28.39
CA LYS A 105 2.62 15.53 -29.52
C LYS A 105 1.65 16.62 -30.05
N ALA A 106 0.50 16.77 -29.44
CA ALA A 106 -0.55 17.67 -29.92
C ALA A 106 -1.20 18.46 -28.80
N ALA A 107 -0.64 19.59 -28.39
CA ALA A 107 -1.39 20.73 -27.86
C ALA A 107 -0.46 21.81 -27.28
N SER A 108 0.11 22.63 -28.17
CA SER A 108 0.94 23.78 -27.76
C SER A 108 0.17 24.91 -27.04
N GLU A 109 -1.15 24.92 -27.10
CA GLU A 109 -1.97 25.94 -26.44
C GLU A 109 -2.31 25.59 -24.97
N HIS A 110 -2.39 24.31 -24.61
CA HIS A 110 -2.60 23.91 -23.23
C HIS A 110 -1.36 24.06 -22.33
N TYR A 111 -0.18 24.27 -22.93
CA TYR A 111 1.07 24.48 -22.20
C TYR A 111 1.09 25.76 -21.36
N LYS A 112 0.38 26.82 -21.78
CA LYS A 112 0.29 28.06 -21.01
C LYS A 112 -0.62 27.93 -19.79
N ALA A 113 -1.64 27.09 -19.88
CA ALA A 113 -2.53 26.80 -18.75
C ALA A 113 -1.84 25.93 -17.67
N LEU A 114 -0.90 25.06 -18.07
CA LEU A 114 -0.12 24.24 -17.15
C LEU A 114 0.93 25.03 -16.35
N ALA A 115 1.36 26.19 -16.84
CA ALA A 115 2.29 27.07 -16.13
C ALA A 115 1.67 27.76 -14.89
N ALA A 116 0.34 27.75 -14.75
CA ALA A 116 -0.39 28.30 -13.61
C ALA A 116 -0.86 27.20 -12.62
N ILE A 117 -0.20 26.03 -12.62
CA ILE A 117 -0.61 24.91 -11.76
C ILE A 117 -0.26 25.22 -10.30
N ASN A 118 -1.26 25.66 -9.56
CA ASN A 118 -1.27 25.68 -8.10
C ASN A 118 -1.49 24.25 -7.55
N ASP A 119 -1.26 24.05 -6.27
CA ASP A 119 -1.48 22.79 -5.54
C ASP A 119 -2.80 22.08 -5.86
N LEU A 120 -3.86 22.84 -6.13
CA LEU A 120 -5.18 22.33 -6.51
C LEU A 120 -5.16 21.58 -7.85
N ASN A 121 -4.37 22.04 -8.82
CA ASN A 121 -4.28 21.42 -10.14
C ASN A 121 -3.53 20.08 -10.12
N VAL A 122 -2.60 19.90 -9.18
CA VAL A 122 -1.90 18.61 -8.98
C VAL A 122 -2.90 17.53 -8.56
N LEU A 123 -3.82 17.85 -7.67
CA LEU A 123 -4.84 16.90 -7.22
C LEU A 123 -5.82 16.50 -8.33
N LEU A 124 -6.14 17.40 -9.25
CA LEU A 124 -6.96 17.09 -10.42
C LEU A 124 -6.29 16.08 -11.37
N MET A 125 -4.98 15.92 -11.29
CA MET A 125 -4.24 14.93 -12.09
C MET A 125 -4.25 13.53 -11.46
N ALA A 126 -4.66 13.38 -10.21
CA ALA A 126 -4.64 12.09 -9.51
C ALA A 126 -5.37 10.98 -10.28
N PRO A 127 -6.58 11.18 -10.85
CA PRO A 127 -7.27 10.16 -11.63
C PRO A 127 -6.48 9.67 -12.85
N VAL A 128 -5.71 10.56 -13.47
CA VAL A 128 -4.89 10.22 -14.65
C VAL A 128 -3.61 9.52 -14.26
N VAL A 129 -2.90 10.05 -13.27
CA VAL A 129 -1.59 9.55 -12.82
C VAL A 129 -1.70 8.20 -12.15
N LEU A 130 -2.76 7.99 -11.35
CA LEU A 130 -2.96 6.77 -10.58
C LEU A 130 -3.72 5.69 -11.37
N ARG A 131 -4.25 6.01 -12.55
CA ARG A 131 -4.99 5.06 -13.38
C ARG A 131 -4.16 3.83 -13.72
N ASN A 132 -4.78 2.64 -13.55
CA ASN A 132 -4.16 1.33 -13.84
C ASN A 132 -2.85 1.07 -13.05
N LYS A 133 -2.68 1.73 -11.90
CA LYS A 133 -1.54 1.52 -11.01
C LYS A 133 -1.87 0.49 -9.93
N LEU A 134 -0.84 -0.23 -9.49
CA LEU A 134 -0.89 -0.98 -8.23
C LEU A 134 -0.40 -0.04 -7.12
N ILE A 135 -1.17 0.08 -6.05
CA ILE A 135 -0.94 1.02 -4.95
C ILE A 135 -0.95 0.25 -3.64
N ALA A 136 0.15 0.30 -2.90
CA ALA A 136 0.23 -0.22 -1.55
C ALA A 136 -0.03 0.91 -0.54
N ILE A 137 -1.01 0.69 0.34
CA ILE A 137 -1.35 1.61 1.44
C ILE A 137 -1.01 0.91 2.74
N ASP A 138 -0.15 1.54 3.53
CA ASP A 138 0.31 1.03 4.83
C ASP A 138 -0.09 1.96 5.97
N ASP A 139 -0.03 1.46 7.20
CA ASP A 139 -0.30 2.23 8.44
C ASP A 139 -1.69 2.90 8.48
N ILE A 140 -2.73 2.28 7.93
CA ILE A 140 -4.09 2.86 7.92
C ILE A 140 -4.58 3.12 9.35
N GLU A 141 -4.24 2.25 10.29
CA GLU A 141 -4.56 2.38 11.71
C GLU A 141 -3.80 3.53 12.41
N ARG A 142 -2.71 4.02 11.80
CA ARG A 142 -1.85 5.08 12.34
C ARG A 142 -2.03 6.43 11.64
N LYS A 143 -3.02 6.54 10.76
CA LYS A 143 -3.37 7.81 10.13
C LYS A 143 -3.73 8.86 11.19
N HIS A 144 -3.56 10.13 10.84
CA HIS A 144 -4.00 11.22 11.72
C HIS A 144 -5.52 11.16 11.94
N GLU A 145 -6.00 11.56 13.11
CA GLU A 145 -7.42 11.54 13.48
C GLU A 145 -8.32 12.37 12.54
N LYS A 146 -7.80 13.46 11.97
CA LYS A 146 -8.49 14.31 11.00
C LYS A 146 -8.79 13.62 9.66
N LEU A 147 -8.00 12.64 9.26
CA LEU A 147 -8.29 11.83 8.08
C LEU A 147 -9.31 10.77 8.45
N GLY A 148 -10.54 10.90 7.97
CA GLY A 148 -11.59 9.91 8.16
C GLY A 148 -11.20 8.55 7.56
N ILE A 149 -11.55 7.46 8.24
CA ILE A 149 -11.38 6.13 7.64
C ILE A 149 -12.29 5.98 6.41
N ASP A 150 -13.47 6.53 6.45
CA ASP A 150 -14.45 6.60 5.36
C ASP A 150 -13.89 7.32 4.13
N GLU A 151 -13.12 8.39 4.29
CA GLU A 151 -12.44 9.08 3.18
C GLU A 151 -11.38 8.18 2.51
N VAL A 152 -10.58 7.46 3.32
CA VAL A 152 -9.59 6.49 2.80
C VAL A 152 -10.30 5.37 2.03
N LEU A 153 -11.37 4.85 2.60
CA LEU A 153 -12.16 3.77 2.02
C LEU A 153 -12.87 4.21 0.73
N GLY A 154 -13.42 5.43 0.73
CA GLY A 154 -14.02 6.03 -0.46
C GLY A 154 -13.00 6.23 -1.59
N PHE A 155 -11.78 6.67 -1.26
CA PHE A 155 -10.68 6.78 -2.23
C PHE A 155 -10.33 5.41 -2.83
N ILE A 156 -10.19 4.36 -2.01
CA ILE A 156 -9.86 3.01 -2.49
C ILE A 156 -10.98 2.48 -3.40
N ASP A 157 -12.23 2.62 -2.99
CA ASP A 157 -13.38 2.17 -3.76
C ASP A 157 -13.48 2.91 -5.10
N GLU A 158 -13.43 4.25 -5.11
CA GLU A 158 -13.46 5.07 -6.30
C GLU A 158 -12.38 4.66 -7.31
N TYR A 159 -11.12 4.58 -6.84
CA TYR A 159 -10.01 4.31 -7.74
C TYR A 159 -9.96 2.85 -8.22
N SER A 160 -10.44 1.91 -7.42
CA SER A 160 -10.55 0.52 -7.84
C SER A 160 -11.67 0.29 -8.86
N GLN A 161 -12.80 1.00 -8.71
CA GLN A 161 -13.96 0.82 -9.59
C GLN A 161 -13.87 1.65 -10.87
N GLN A 162 -13.42 2.92 -10.77
CA GLN A 162 -13.52 3.87 -11.89
C GLN A 162 -12.20 4.06 -12.64
N HIS A 163 -11.04 3.82 -11.98
CA HIS A 163 -9.74 4.11 -12.56
C HIS A 163 -8.88 2.87 -12.81
N ALA A 164 -9.44 1.67 -12.66
CA ALA A 164 -8.74 0.40 -12.82
C ALA A 164 -7.45 0.30 -11.97
N SER A 165 -7.36 1.06 -10.87
CA SER A 165 -6.27 0.95 -9.91
C SER A 165 -6.48 -0.30 -9.06
N ARG A 166 -5.38 -0.91 -8.61
CA ARG A 166 -5.41 -2.05 -7.69
C ARG A 166 -4.72 -1.67 -6.39
N PHE A 167 -5.16 -2.28 -5.30
CA PHE A 167 -4.65 -1.93 -3.98
C PHE A 167 -4.13 -3.14 -3.22
N VAL A 168 -3.04 -2.93 -2.48
CA VAL A 168 -2.58 -3.81 -1.41
C VAL A 168 -2.65 -3.01 -0.11
N LEU A 169 -3.50 -3.43 0.81
CA LEU A 169 -3.67 -2.79 2.10
C LEU A 169 -2.86 -3.55 3.14
N VAL A 170 -1.84 -2.90 3.68
CA VAL A 170 -1.03 -3.48 4.75
C VAL A 170 -1.61 -3.02 6.09
N LEU A 171 -2.13 -3.95 6.87
CA LEU A 171 -3.01 -3.66 8.00
C LEU A 171 -2.54 -4.31 9.29
N ASN A 172 -2.73 -3.61 10.40
CA ASN A 172 -2.67 -4.20 11.73
C ASN A 172 -4.11 -4.45 12.24
N ASP A 173 -4.55 -5.69 12.15
CA ASP A 173 -5.91 -6.10 12.48
C ASP A 173 -6.29 -5.93 13.97
N ASP A 174 -5.32 -5.95 14.89
CA ASP A 174 -5.58 -5.80 16.32
C ASP A 174 -5.98 -4.34 16.69
N GLN A 175 -5.60 -3.34 15.91
CA GLN A 175 -5.82 -1.92 16.23
C GLN A 175 -7.21 -1.40 15.86
N PHE A 176 -7.87 -1.98 14.87
CA PHE A 176 -9.25 -1.60 14.52
C PHE A 176 -10.28 -2.05 15.54
N SER A 177 -9.84 -2.76 16.59
CA SER A 177 -10.72 -3.37 17.60
C SER A 177 -11.03 -2.46 18.81
N THR A 178 -10.49 -1.25 18.89
CA THR A 178 -10.54 -0.43 20.11
C THR A 178 -11.74 0.51 20.21
N LYS A 179 -12.40 0.87 19.09
CA LYS A 179 -13.60 1.72 19.06
C LYS A 179 -14.71 1.04 18.28
N ASP A 180 -15.88 0.88 18.87
CA ASP A 180 -17.00 0.11 18.28
C ASP A 180 -17.48 0.65 16.93
N ASP A 181 -17.50 1.97 16.73
CA ASP A 181 -17.89 2.58 15.47
C ASP A 181 -16.87 2.32 14.36
N GLN A 182 -15.59 2.36 14.69
CA GLN A 182 -14.51 2.02 13.73
C GLN A 182 -14.52 0.54 13.38
N LYS A 183 -14.85 -0.35 14.34
CA LYS A 183 -15.04 -1.78 14.08
C LYS A 183 -16.15 -2.03 13.06
N LYS A 184 -17.31 -1.41 13.25
CA LYS A 184 -18.45 -1.59 12.35
C LYS A 184 -18.14 -1.09 10.95
N LEU A 185 -17.55 0.10 10.85
CA LEU A 185 -17.16 0.69 9.57
C LEU A 185 -16.12 -0.20 8.86
N TRP A 186 -15.10 -0.65 9.59
CA TRP A 186 -14.08 -1.56 9.07
C TRP A 186 -14.69 -2.90 8.61
N ALA A 187 -15.57 -3.50 9.40
CA ALA A 187 -16.23 -4.75 9.05
C ALA A 187 -17.06 -4.62 7.76
N THR A 188 -17.81 -3.53 7.63
CA THR A 188 -18.60 -3.23 6.43
C THR A 188 -17.71 -3.03 5.20
N PHE A 189 -16.60 -2.31 5.37
CA PHE A 189 -15.64 -2.09 4.30
C PHE A 189 -14.96 -3.39 3.86
N ARG A 190 -14.49 -4.17 4.82
CA ARG A 190 -13.86 -5.47 4.57
C ARG A 190 -14.76 -6.38 3.74
N GLU A 191 -16.05 -6.36 4.01
CA GLU A 191 -17.03 -7.15 3.26
C GLU A 191 -17.25 -6.63 1.84
N LYS A 192 -17.29 -5.30 1.66
CA LYS A 192 -17.71 -4.67 0.38
C LYS A 192 -16.57 -4.39 -0.58
N VAL A 193 -15.37 -4.09 -0.07
CA VAL A 193 -14.28 -3.52 -0.87
C VAL A 193 -13.08 -4.46 -0.97
N ILE A 194 -12.80 -5.26 0.07
CA ILE A 194 -11.67 -6.19 0.05
C ILE A 194 -12.07 -7.48 -0.68
N ASP A 195 -11.43 -7.76 -1.82
CA ASP A 195 -11.68 -8.98 -2.58
C ASP A 195 -11.04 -10.20 -1.91
N GLN A 196 -9.81 -10.04 -1.42
CA GLN A 196 -9.05 -11.11 -0.78
C GLN A 196 -8.29 -10.60 0.45
N GLU A 197 -8.20 -11.43 1.48
CA GLU A 197 -7.39 -11.15 2.66
C GLU A 197 -6.44 -12.31 2.96
N ILE A 198 -5.17 -11.96 3.15
CA ILE A 198 -4.14 -12.87 3.63
C ILE A 198 -3.68 -12.39 4.98
N ARG A 199 -3.65 -13.31 5.96
CA ARG A 199 -3.15 -13.00 7.29
C ARG A 199 -1.74 -13.55 7.47
N LEU A 200 -0.79 -12.63 7.69
CA LEU A 200 0.57 -12.99 8.05
C LEU A 200 0.65 -13.29 9.55
N SER A 201 1.05 -14.51 9.87
CA SER A 201 1.31 -14.95 11.24
C SER A 201 2.72 -15.56 11.27
N THR A 202 3.68 -14.75 11.69
CA THR A 202 5.08 -15.18 11.79
C THR A 202 5.27 -15.94 13.10
N SER A 203 5.86 -17.13 13.06
CA SER A 203 6.28 -17.83 14.27
C SER A 203 7.48 -17.13 14.92
N ALA A 204 7.70 -17.37 16.21
CA ALA A 204 8.85 -16.82 16.93
C ALA A 204 10.18 -17.22 16.25
N ASP A 205 10.28 -18.47 15.79
CA ASP A 205 11.46 -18.96 15.07
C ASP A 205 11.69 -18.28 13.73
N GLU A 206 10.63 -18.03 12.97
CA GLU A 206 10.73 -17.28 11.70
C GLU A 206 11.13 -15.82 11.94
N ALA A 207 10.51 -15.17 12.92
CA ALA A 207 10.83 -13.78 13.28
C ALA A 207 12.31 -13.66 13.73
N PHE A 208 12.78 -14.60 14.55
CA PHE A 208 14.16 -14.70 14.97
C PHE A 208 15.12 -14.90 13.77
N SER A 209 14.79 -15.83 12.88
CA SER A 209 15.61 -16.14 11.69
C SER A 209 15.74 -14.93 10.78
N ILE A 210 14.67 -14.15 10.61
CA ILE A 210 14.66 -12.89 9.84
C ILE A 210 15.54 -11.85 10.53
N ALA A 211 15.39 -11.67 11.84
CA ALA A 211 16.15 -10.68 12.61
C ALA A 211 17.66 -10.94 12.52
N ILE A 212 18.09 -12.19 12.66
CA ILE A 212 19.50 -12.58 12.55
C ILE A 212 20.04 -12.42 11.13
N ARG A 213 19.22 -12.69 10.11
CA ARG A 213 19.62 -12.46 8.71
C ARG A 213 19.82 -10.97 8.42
N LEU A 214 18.97 -10.11 8.97
CA LEU A 214 19.05 -8.66 8.79
C LEU A 214 20.17 -8.02 9.61
N ARG A 215 20.43 -8.56 10.82
CA ARG A 215 21.51 -8.13 11.71
C ARG A 215 22.20 -9.35 12.34
N PRO A 216 23.24 -9.89 11.68
CA PRO A 216 24.02 -10.99 12.24
C PRO A 216 24.58 -10.63 13.63
N SER A 217 24.41 -11.53 14.59
CA SER A 217 24.91 -11.35 15.95
C SER A 217 25.66 -12.60 16.42
N LYS A 218 26.83 -12.41 17.03
CA LYS A 218 27.56 -13.51 17.68
C LYS A 218 26.83 -14.15 18.85
N TYR A 219 25.80 -13.47 19.34
CA TYR A 219 24.96 -13.95 20.44
C TYR A 219 23.66 -14.61 19.97
N ALA A 220 23.49 -14.84 18.66
CA ALA A 220 22.25 -15.35 18.08
C ALA A 220 21.76 -16.63 18.77
N GLU A 221 22.63 -17.60 18.97
CA GLU A 221 22.28 -18.87 19.64
C GLU A 221 21.86 -18.68 21.11
N ALA A 222 22.52 -17.79 21.85
CA ALA A 222 22.17 -17.49 23.22
C ALA A 222 20.80 -16.79 23.32
N ILE A 223 20.53 -15.84 22.43
CA ILE A 223 19.25 -15.13 22.35
C ILE A 223 18.13 -16.13 22.00
N LYS A 224 18.37 -17.05 21.05
CA LYS A 224 17.40 -18.06 20.66
C LYS A 224 17.04 -18.98 21.83
N ARG A 225 18.02 -19.45 22.58
CA ARG A 225 17.79 -20.28 23.78
C ARG A 225 16.98 -19.55 24.84
N ALA A 226 17.30 -18.28 25.11
CA ALA A 226 16.56 -17.46 26.07
C ALA A 226 15.11 -17.21 25.66
N SER A 227 14.82 -17.05 24.36
CA SER A 227 13.45 -16.81 23.85
C SER A 227 12.53 -18.03 23.87
N ILE A 228 13.09 -19.26 23.97
CA ILE A 228 12.33 -20.52 24.08
C ILE A 228 11.95 -20.80 25.52
N THR A 229 12.63 -20.18 26.50
CA THR A 229 12.45 -20.47 27.94
C THR A 229 11.45 -19.52 28.62
N CYS A 230 10.95 -18.51 27.91
CA CYS A 230 9.88 -17.58 28.33
C CYS A 230 8.58 -17.87 27.58
#